data_2ab079ffc47688ada1ed639b9cf230b5
#
_entry.id   2ab079ffc47688ada1ed639b9cf230b5
#
_cell.length_a   1.000
_cell.length_b   1.000
_cell.length_c   1.000
_cell.angle_alpha   90.00
_cell.angle_beta   90.00
_cell.angle_gamma   90.00
#
_symmetry.space_group_name_H-M   'P 1'
#
loop_
_entity.id
_entity.type
_entity.pdbx_description
1 polymer ?
#
loop_
_entity_poly.entity_id
_entity_poly.type
_entity_poly.pdbx_seq_one_letter_code
_entity_poly.pdbx_strand_id
1 'polypeptide(L)'
;MKLIPIEKQEGMSDGFVDGTIRMYPFKNKGEGQFIALLQKTTETENSKEKILKPNLKKEQLQLVQKFYQENLNIPVPPYLYQSNNHVYAILNHFPELPIKVLRNGLYLGECKKGRFEPSLSLALTLNKEDVKRSYNFKCDSQEVKDYLSGLTLKGNNQKGYGVIFVDGYPLSFYKESNNQVKNLYPKGLRR
;
A
#
# COMPACT_ATOMS: atom_id res chain seq x y z
N MET A 1 -23.42 -0.83 21.05
CA MET A 1 -23.16 -1.77 19.93
C MET A 1 -23.74 -3.14 20.26
N LYS A 2 -24.30 -3.83 19.28
CA LYS A 2 -24.86 -5.18 19.41
C LYS A 2 -23.99 -6.13 18.55
N LEU A 3 -23.63 -7.28 19.12
CA LEU A 3 -23.02 -8.36 18.35
C LEU A 3 -24.10 -9.05 17.53
N ILE A 4 -23.86 -9.23 16.25
CA ILE A 4 -24.73 -9.95 15.34
C ILE A 4 -24.11 -11.33 15.13
N PRO A 5 -24.84 -12.43 15.42
CA PRO A 5 -24.36 -13.77 15.19
C PRO A 5 -24.02 -13.99 13.72
N ILE A 6 -22.90 -14.66 13.46
CA ILE A 6 -22.45 -15.00 12.11
C ILE A 6 -22.81 -16.45 11.86
N GLU A 7 -23.45 -16.75 10.73
CA GLU A 7 -23.72 -18.10 10.29
C GLU A 7 -22.40 -18.80 9.93
N LYS A 8 -22.15 -19.95 10.55
CA LYS A 8 -20.95 -20.72 10.33
C LYS A 8 -20.99 -21.44 8.99
N GLN A 9 -19.88 -21.42 8.29
CA GLN A 9 -19.62 -22.22 7.11
C GLN A 9 -18.62 -23.33 7.43
N GLU A 10 -18.42 -24.25 6.50
CA GLU A 10 -17.44 -25.31 6.62
C GLU A 10 -16.04 -24.76 6.93
N GLY A 11 -15.34 -25.36 7.86
CA GLY A 11 -14.02 -24.90 8.31
C GLY A 11 -14.05 -23.83 9.42
N MET A 12 -15.20 -23.24 9.72
CA MET A 12 -15.35 -22.26 10.80
C MET A 12 -15.64 -22.94 12.15
N SER A 13 -15.13 -22.33 13.22
CA SER A 13 -15.36 -22.75 14.61
C SER A 13 -15.95 -21.61 15.41
N ASP A 14 -16.63 -21.91 16.53
CA ASP A 14 -17.08 -20.87 17.45
C ASP A 14 -15.90 -20.09 18.01
N GLY A 15 -16.06 -18.78 18.11
CA GLY A 15 -15.11 -17.93 18.81
C GLY A 15 -15.27 -18.01 20.32
N PHE A 16 -14.44 -17.25 21.05
CA PHE A 16 -14.52 -17.21 22.53
C PHE A 16 -15.74 -16.45 23.06
N VAL A 17 -16.39 -15.66 22.19
CA VAL A 17 -17.63 -14.93 22.51
C VAL A 17 -18.72 -15.49 21.61
N ASP A 18 -19.86 -15.82 22.19
CA ASP A 18 -21.01 -16.35 21.45
C ASP A 18 -21.37 -15.42 20.27
N GLY A 19 -21.61 -16.03 19.10
CA GLY A 19 -21.91 -15.29 17.87
C GLY A 19 -20.69 -14.79 17.09
N THR A 20 -19.46 -15.06 17.57
CA THR A 20 -18.23 -14.80 16.82
C THR A 20 -17.67 -16.08 16.20
N ILE A 21 -16.77 -15.92 15.22
CA ILE A 21 -16.17 -17.03 14.49
C ILE A 21 -14.65 -17.04 14.69
N ARG A 22 -14.09 -18.24 14.74
CA ARG A 22 -12.67 -18.48 14.66
C ARG A 22 -12.32 -19.44 13.53
N MET A 23 -11.32 -19.06 12.73
CA MET A 23 -10.73 -19.93 11.73
C MET A 23 -9.36 -20.39 12.25
N TYR A 24 -9.16 -21.70 12.29
CA TYR A 24 -7.90 -22.28 12.76
C TYR A 24 -7.06 -22.77 11.58
N PRO A 25 -5.72 -22.57 11.60
CA PRO A 25 -4.82 -23.03 10.52
C PRO A 25 -4.87 -24.55 10.27
N PHE A 26 -5.15 -25.33 11.32
CA PHE A 26 -5.24 -26.79 11.20
C PHE A 26 -6.57 -27.30 10.59
N LYS A 27 -7.57 -26.41 10.46
CA LYS A 27 -8.87 -26.68 9.80
C LYS A 27 -8.98 -26.06 8.42
N ASN A 28 -8.19 -25.03 8.14
CA ASN A 28 -8.25 -24.24 6.91
C ASN A 28 -6.85 -24.06 6.34
N LYS A 29 -6.72 -24.01 5.01
CA LYS A 29 -5.48 -23.59 4.35
C LYS A 29 -5.31 -22.10 4.48
N GLY A 30 -4.58 -21.62 5.48
CA GLY A 30 -4.35 -20.20 5.71
C GLY A 30 -3.94 -19.90 7.15
N GLU A 31 -3.85 -18.63 7.47
CA GLU A 31 -3.59 -18.13 8.83
C GLU A 31 -4.86 -18.16 9.70
N GLY A 32 -4.67 -18.13 11.02
CA GLY A 32 -5.79 -18.05 11.95
C GLY A 32 -6.48 -16.68 11.88
N GLN A 33 -7.80 -16.68 11.86
CA GLN A 33 -8.62 -15.45 11.82
C GLN A 33 -9.66 -15.47 12.95
N PHE A 34 -10.00 -14.27 13.43
CA PHE A 34 -11.13 -14.00 14.32
C PHE A 34 -12.09 -13.03 13.63
N ILE A 35 -13.37 -13.37 13.61
CA ILE A 35 -14.41 -12.59 12.94
C ILE A 35 -15.52 -12.27 13.94
N ALA A 36 -15.89 -10.99 14.03
CA ALA A 36 -17.04 -10.52 14.82
C ALA A 36 -17.78 -9.46 14.01
N LEU A 37 -19.11 -9.59 13.92
CA LEU A 37 -19.99 -8.62 13.28
C LEU A 37 -20.65 -7.75 14.34
N LEU A 38 -20.37 -6.46 14.33
CA LEU A 38 -20.90 -5.50 15.30
C LEU A 38 -21.84 -4.50 14.60
N GLN A 39 -23.03 -4.34 15.15
CA GLN A 39 -24.01 -3.34 14.70
C GLN A 39 -24.03 -2.17 15.69
N LYS A 40 -23.94 -0.95 15.18
CA LYS A 40 -24.20 0.26 15.97
C LYS A 40 -25.71 0.37 16.21
N THR A 41 -26.14 0.44 17.47
CA THR A 41 -27.56 0.43 17.87
C THR A 41 -28.09 1.78 18.36
N THR A 42 -27.18 2.72 18.63
CA THR A 42 -27.55 4.06 19.13
C THR A 42 -26.99 5.13 18.21
N GLU A 43 -27.77 6.17 17.99
CA GLU A 43 -27.23 7.41 17.46
C GLU A 43 -26.30 8.02 18.52
N THR A 44 -25.13 8.44 18.10
CA THR A 44 -24.23 9.23 18.94
C THR A 44 -24.46 10.69 18.60
N GLU A 45 -24.57 11.54 19.60
CA GLU A 45 -24.54 12.99 19.41
C GLU A 45 -23.30 13.36 18.59
N ASN A 46 -23.47 14.30 17.66
CA ASN A 46 -22.37 14.80 16.83
C ASN A 46 -21.32 15.45 17.73
N SER A 47 -20.33 14.69 18.15
CA SER A 47 -19.13 15.27 18.71
C SER A 47 -18.43 16.04 17.58
N LYS A 48 -17.85 17.21 17.91
CA LYS A 48 -16.98 17.93 16.96
C LYS A 48 -15.79 17.03 16.63
N GLU A 49 -15.86 16.34 15.50
CA GLU A 49 -14.78 15.49 15.06
C GLU A 49 -13.54 16.34 14.78
N LYS A 50 -12.43 15.99 15.42
CA LYS A 50 -11.15 16.52 15.02
C LYS A 50 -10.70 15.80 13.76
N ILE A 51 -10.38 16.57 12.73
CA ILE A 51 -9.88 16.07 11.46
C ILE A 51 -8.36 16.13 11.46
N LEU A 52 -7.73 15.03 11.08
CA LEU A 52 -6.28 14.93 10.92
C LEU A 52 -5.82 15.91 9.83
N LYS A 53 -4.98 16.87 10.20
CA LYS A 53 -4.50 17.88 9.27
C LYS A 53 -3.26 17.38 8.52
N PRO A 54 -3.12 17.74 7.23
CA PRO A 54 -1.85 17.59 6.53
C PRO A 54 -0.72 18.25 7.30
N ASN A 55 0.39 17.54 7.45
CA ASN A 55 1.52 18.02 8.28
C ASN A 55 2.87 17.90 7.57
N LEU A 56 2.90 17.65 6.27
CA LEU A 56 4.13 17.50 5.52
C LEU A 56 4.92 18.83 5.51
N LYS A 57 6.19 18.76 5.91
CA LYS A 57 7.08 19.93 5.86
C LYS A 57 7.42 20.29 4.41
N LYS A 58 7.71 21.55 4.15
CA LYS A 58 7.99 22.08 2.80
C LYS A 58 9.07 21.29 2.06
N GLU A 59 10.15 20.93 2.75
CA GLU A 59 11.25 20.16 2.15
C GLU A 59 10.81 18.77 1.69
N GLN A 60 10.03 18.05 2.53
CA GLN A 60 9.51 16.74 2.17
C GLN A 60 8.48 16.83 1.06
N LEU A 61 7.63 17.85 1.09
CA LEU A 61 6.68 18.09 0.01
C LEU A 61 7.38 18.29 -1.34
N GLN A 62 8.48 19.05 -1.36
CA GLN A 62 9.29 19.24 -2.57
C GLN A 62 9.87 17.91 -3.10
N LEU A 63 10.33 17.02 -2.20
CA LEU A 63 10.84 15.70 -2.62
C LEU A 63 9.73 14.83 -3.24
N VAL A 64 8.54 14.83 -2.64
CA VAL A 64 7.37 14.12 -3.18
C VAL A 64 6.95 14.71 -4.53
N GLN A 65 6.81 16.04 -4.63
CA GLN A 65 6.45 16.74 -5.86
C GLN A 65 7.44 16.44 -6.99
N LYS A 66 8.75 16.51 -6.70
CA LYS A 66 9.80 16.19 -7.66
C LYS A 66 9.69 14.74 -8.14
N PHE A 67 9.48 13.77 -7.23
CA PHE A 67 9.30 12.38 -7.60
C PHE A 67 8.10 12.19 -8.53
N TYR A 68 6.93 12.76 -8.20
CA TYR A 68 5.73 12.68 -9.03
C TYR A 68 5.97 13.33 -10.40
N GLN A 69 6.52 14.54 -10.43
CA GLN A 69 6.81 15.28 -11.67
C GLN A 69 7.78 14.51 -12.59
N GLU A 70 8.79 13.82 -12.04
CA GLU A 70 9.79 13.12 -12.83
C GLU A 70 9.35 11.73 -13.31
N ASN A 71 8.41 11.08 -12.60
CA ASN A 71 8.15 9.66 -12.80
C ASN A 71 6.68 9.28 -13.07
N LEU A 72 5.73 10.15 -12.70
CA LEU A 72 4.30 9.87 -12.82
C LEU A 72 3.59 10.90 -13.71
N ASN A 73 2.45 10.51 -14.28
CA ASN A 73 1.55 11.34 -15.07
C ASN A 73 0.33 11.82 -14.28
N ILE A 74 0.24 11.45 -13.00
CA ILE A 74 -0.84 11.83 -12.09
C ILE A 74 -0.39 12.93 -11.12
N PRO A 75 -1.30 13.76 -10.62
CA PRO A 75 -0.97 14.80 -9.65
C PRO A 75 -0.60 14.21 -8.28
N VAL A 76 0.14 14.99 -7.50
CA VAL A 76 0.37 14.68 -6.08
C VAL A 76 -0.96 14.74 -5.33
N PRO A 77 -1.28 13.76 -4.47
CA PRO A 77 -2.48 13.79 -3.65
C PRO A 77 -2.57 15.08 -2.80
N PRO A 78 -3.75 15.71 -2.69
CA PRO A 78 -3.89 17.01 -2.04
C PRO A 78 -3.69 16.96 -0.52
N TYR A 79 -3.98 15.83 0.11
CA TYR A 79 -3.90 15.67 1.57
C TYR A 79 -2.80 14.70 1.92
N LEU A 80 -1.64 15.22 2.33
CA LEU A 80 -0.48 14.43 2.71
C LEU A 80 -0.25 14.48 4.22
N TYR A 81 -0.04 13.33 4.81
CA TYR A 81 0.30 13.17 6.23
C TYR A 81 1.65 12.47 6.37
N GLN A 82 2.48 12.96 7.29
CA GLN A 82 3.77 12.40 7.62
C GLN A 82 3.77 11.82 9.03
N SER A 83 4.25 10.58 9.14
CA SER A 83 4.60 9.94 10.41
C SER A 83 6.06 9.50 10.34
N ASN A 84 6.92 10.10 11.14
CA ASN A 84 8.38 10.01 11.00
C ASN A 84 8.82 10.41 9.58
N ASN A 85 9.47 9.49 8.83
CA ASN A 85 9.87 9.71 7.44
C ASN A 85 8.86 9.16 6.41
N HIS A 86 7.80 8.51 6.88
CA HIS A 86 6.80 7.87 6.02
C HIS A 86 5.71 8.87 5.63
N VAL A 87 5.40 8.91 4.33
CA VAL A 87 4.40 9.80 3.75
C VAL A 87 3.17 9.00 3.33
N TYR A 88 2.00 9.49 3.71
CA TYR A 88 0.71 8.90 3.41
C TYR A 88 -0.19 9.89 2.69
N ALA A 89 -0.96 9.42 1.72
CA ALA A 89 -2.13 10.14 1.22
C ALA A 89 -3.33 9.79 2.11
N ILE A 90 -3.96 10.81 2.67
CA ILE A 90 -5.13 10.66 3.55
C ILE A 90 -6.39 11.22 2.87
N LEU A 91 -7.55 10.83 3.35
CA LEU A 91 -8.82 11.41 2.92
C LEU A 91 -9.01 12.80 3.53
N ASN A 92 -9.79 13.66 2.86
CA ASN A 92 -10.10 15.01 3.33
C ASN A 92 -10.70 15.05 4.75
N HIS A 93 -11.50 14.03 5.09
CA HIS A 93 -12.19 13.90 6.39
C HIS A 93 -11.64 12.72 7.19
N PHE A 94 -10.31 12.55 7.23
CA PHE A 94 -9.74 11.50 8.05
C PHE A 94 -9.81 11.91 9.53
N PRO A 95 -10.52 11.15 10.40
CA PRO A 95 -10.69 11.54 11.80
C PRO A 95 -9.37 11.42 12.57
N GLU A 96 -9.11 12.39 13.45
CA GLU A 96 -8.06 12.29 14.46
C GLU A 96 -8.60 11.45 15.63
N LEU A 97 -8.17 10.20 15.72
CA LEU A 97 -8.65 9.28 16.75
C LEU A 97 -7.69 9.23 17.94
N PRO A 98 -8.18 9.14 19.18
CA PRO A 98 -7.36 9.01 20.39
C PRO A 98 -6.83 7.59 20.60
N ILE A 99 -6.38 6.96 19.49
CA ILE A 99 -5.83 5.61 19.44
C ILE A 99 -4.56 5.61 18.61
N LYS A 100 -3.70 4.61 18.82
CA LYS A 100 -2.52 4.42 17.98
C LYS A 100 -2.95 3.94 16.60
N VAL A 101 -2.87 4.81 15.61
CA VAL A 101 -3.11 4.46 14.20
C VAL A 101 -1.80 3.95 13.59
N LEU A 102 -1.82 2.73 13.09
CA LEU A 102 -0.64 2.10 12.48
C LEU A 102 -0.40 2.58 11.04
N ARG A 103 -1.48 2.89 10.30
CA ARG A 103 -1.43 3.42 8.93
C ARG A 103 -2.51 4.47 8.74
N ASN A 104 -2.12 5.66 8.31
CA ASN A 104 -3.01 6.80 8.08
C ASN A 104 -3.31 6.95 6.58
N GLY A 105 -4.00 6.00 5.97
CA GLY A 105 -4.33 6.04 4.55
C GLY A 105 -3.35 5.27 3.66
N LEU A 106 -3.20 5.69 2.37
CA LEU A 106 -2.32 5.04 1.41
C LEU A 106 -0.86 5.44 1.69
N TYR A 107 -0.03 4.46 1.98
CA TYR A 107 1.41 4.68 2.14
C TYR A 107 2.05 4.95 0.78
N LEU A 108 2.55 6.17 0.59
CA LEU A 108 3.18 6.60 -0.66
C LEU A 108 4.67 6.25 -0.73
N GLY A 109 5.38 6.33 0.39
CA GLY A 109 6.81 6.08 0.44
C GLY A 109 7.49 6.79 1.60
N GLU A 110 8.81 6.86 1.53
CA GLU A 110 9.68 7.40 2.58
C GLU A 110 10.52 8.57 2.07
N CYS A 111 10.53 9.67 2.82
CA CYS A 111 11.48 10.77 2.59
C CYS A 111 12.82 10.42 3.25
N LYS A 112 13.85 10.27 2.42
CA LYS A 112 15.26 10.12 2.86
C LYS A 112 16.06 11.38 2.52
N LYS A 113 17.30 11.46 2.99
CA LYS A 113 18.16 12.59 2.71
C LYS A 113 18.24 12.85 1.20
N GLY A 114 17.63 13.96 0.75
CA GLY A 114 17.67 14.44 -0.63
C GLY A 114 16.84 13.65 -1.65
N ARG A 115 16.00 12.69 -1.25
CA ARG A 115 15.15 11.90 -2.17
C ARG A 115 13.89 11.36 -1.51
N PHE A 116 12.90 11.08 -2.35
CA PHE A 116 11.73 10.28 -2.00
C PHE A 116 11.90 8.86 -2.56
N GLU A 117 11.67 7.85 -1.72
CA GLU A 117 11.65 6.44 -2.12
C GLU A 117 10.20 5.94 -2.13
N PRO A 118 9.65 5.57 -3.30
CA PRO A 118 8.25 5.15 -3.41
C PRO A 118 8.03 3.77 -2.78
N SER A 119 6.83 3.56 -2.25
CA SER A 119 6.43 2.30 -1.64
C SER A 119 5.83 1.32 -2.65
N LEU A 120 5.77 0.04 -2.26
CA LEU A 120 4.99 -0.96 -2.98
C LEU A 120 3.50 -0.59 -3.00
N SER A 121 2.96 -0.07 -1.89
CA SER A 121 1.55 0.32 -1.82
C SER A 121 1.17 1.36 -2.86
N LEU A 122 2.03 2.34 -3.13
CA LEU A 122 1.83 3.30 -4.21
C LEU A 122 1.90 2.59 -5.59
N ALA A 123 2.89 1.72 -5.81
CA ALA A 123 3.01 1.02 -7.09
C ALA A 123 1.74 0.26 -7.46
N LEU A 124 1.12 -0.43 -6.47
CA LEU A 124 -0.07 -1.26 -6.67
C LEU A 124 -1.35 -0.46 -6.96
N THR A 125 -1.34 0.86 -6.83
CA THR A 125 -2.48 1.73 -7.19
C THR A 125 -2.36 2.35 -8.59
N LEU A 126 -1.25 2.14 -9.29
CA LEU A 126 -0.95 2.78 -10.57
C LEU A 126 -1.34 1.89 -11.75
N ASN A 127 -1.91 2.52 -12.77
CA ASN A 127 -2.10 1.94 -14.09
C ASN A 127 -0.93 2.31 -15.01
N LYS A 128 -0.88 1.71 -16.19
CA LYS A 128 0.21 1.95 -17.14
C LYS A 128 0.28 3.40 -17.63
N GLU A 129 -0.85 4.06 -17.80
CA GLU A 129 -0.98 5.46 -18.18
C GLU A 129 -0.54 6.44 -17.08
N ASP A 130 -0.57 6.01 -15.81
CA ASP A 130 -0.19 6.83 -14.65
C ASP A 130 1.33 6.98 -14.51
N VAL A 131 2.11 6.21 -15.26
CA VAL A 131 3.57 6.18 -15.12
C VAL A 131 4.27 6.60 -16.41
N LYS A 132 5.38 7.33 -16.28
CA LYS A 132 6.19 7.76 -17.42
C LYS A 132 7.05 6.65 -18.01
N ARG A 133 7.37 5.63 -17.23
CA ARG A 133 8.24 4.50 -17.61
C ARG A 133 7.68 3.21 -17.03
N SER A 134 7.63 2.18 -17.86
CA SER A 134 7.17 0.87 -17.41
C SER A 134 7.74 -0.24 -18.27
N TYR A 135 7.81 -1.42 -17.68
CA TYR A 135 7.95 -2.69 -18.38
C TYR A 135 6.69 -3.51 -18.13
N ASN A 136 6.22 -4.24 -19.14
CA ASN A 136 5.09 -5.16 -18.99
C ASN A 136 5.52 -6.53 -19.49
N PHE A 137 5.59 -7.49 -18.59
CA PHE A 137 6.01 -8.86 -18.87
C PHE A 137 4.83 -9.83 -18.77
N LYS A 138 4.96 -10.98 -19.41
CA LYS A 138 4.04 -12.09 -19.22
C LYS A 138 4.30 -12.78 -17.88
N CYS A 139 3.25 -13.27 -17.20
CA CYS A 139 3.36 -13.88 -15.86
C CYS A 139 4.29 -15.11 -15.82
N ASP A 140 4.42 -15.85 -16.91
CA ASP A 140 5.27 -17.03 -17.06
C ASP A 140 6.68 -16.72 -17.56
N SER A 141 7.00 -15.44 -17.85
CA SER A 141 8.31 -15.02 -18.37
C SER A 141 9.43 -15.20 -17.36
N GLN A 142 10.66 -15.32 -17.88
CA GLN A 142 11.85 -15.42 -17.03
C GLN A 142 12.12 -14.11 -16.27
N GLU A 143 11.80 -12.98 -16.88
CA GLU A 143 11.96 -11.65 -16.25
C GLU A 143 11.12 -11.51 -14.98
N VAL A 144 9.89 -12.04 -14.97
CA VAL A 144 9.04 -12.02 -13.77
C VAL A 144 9.62 -12.93 -12.69
N LYS A 145 10.08 -14.13 -13.03
CA LYS A 145 10.73 -15.06 -12.08
C LYS A 145 11.98 -14.43 -11.47
N ASP A 146 12.83 -13.86 -12.30
CA ASP A 146 14.06 -13.19 -11.87
C ASP A 146 13.74 -11.99 -10.97
N TYR A 147 12.74 -11.18 -11.35
CA TYR A 147 12.34 -10.03 -10.55
C TYR A 147 11.75 -10.42 -9.19
N LEU A 148 10.89 -11.43 -9.14
CA LEU A 148 10.34 -11.95 -7.87
C LEU A 148 11.43 -12.56 -6.97
N SER A 149 12.49 -13.10 -7.54
CA SER A 149 13.66 -13.62 -6.81
C SER A 149 14.62 -12.50 -6.32
N GLY A 150 14.38 -11.26 -6.76
CA GLY A 150 15.16 -10.09 -6.34
C GLY A 150 16.33 -9.75 -7.24
N LEU A 151 16.44 -10.40 -8.42
CA LEU A 151 17.49 -10.13 -9.40
C LEU A 151 17.25 -8.79 -10.12
N THR A 152 18.31 -8.23 -10.68
CA THR A 152 18.24 -7.08 -11.58
C THR A 152 17.90 -7.56 -12.99
N LEU A 153 17.14 -6.74 -13.74
CA LEU A 153 16.87 -7.03 -15.14
C LEU A 153 17.72 -6.13 -16.05
N LYS A 154 17.83 -6.52 -17.32
CA LYS A 154 18.41 -5.66 -18.36
C LYS A 154 17.45 -4.51 -18.64
N GLY A 155 17.97 -3.29 -18.67
CA GLY A 155 17.22 -2.08 -19.00
C GLY A 155 17.30 -1.73 -20.48
N ASN A 156 16.66 -0.61 -20.83
CA ASN A 156 16.66 -0.02 -22.16
C ASN A 156 17.13 1.44 -22.14
N ASN A 157 17.98 1.80 -21.17
CA ASN A 157 18.52 3.15 -20.94
C ASN A 157 17.50 4.23 -20.51
N GLN A 158 16.35 3.83 -19.95
CA GLN A 158 15.37 4.74 -19.34
C GLN A 158 15.78 5.07 -17.90
N LYS A 159 16.60 6.09 -17.72
CA LYS A 159 17.04 6.52 -16.38
C LYS A 159 15.85 7.02 -15.53
N GLY A 160 15.74 6.52 -14.29
CA GLY A 160 14.74 6.97 -13.30
C GLY A 160 13.92 5.84 -12.71
N TYR A 161 12.83 6.19 -12.03
CA TYR A 161 11.86 5.22 -11.52
C TYR A 161 10.83 4.88 -12.60
N GLY A 162 10.36 3.63 -12.59
CA GLY A 162 9.23 3.16 -13.36
C GLY A 162 8.56 2.00 -12.63
N VAL A 163 7.50 1.43 -13.22
CA VAL A 163 6.73 0.33 -12.65
C VAL A 163 6.84 -0.91 -13.55
N ILE A 164 7.10 -2.06 -12.92
CA ILE A 164 6.95 -3.37 -13.57
C ILE A 164 5.47 -3.74 -13.51
N PHE A 165 4.91 -4.07 -14.68
CA PHE A 165 3.59 -4.67 -14.84
C PHE A 165 3.75 -6.14 -15.26
N VAL A 166 2.80 -6.95 -14.83
CA VAL A 166 2.68 -8.37 -15.24
C VAL A 166 1.28 -8.56 -15.78
N ASP A 167 1.18 -8.91 -17.06
CA ASP A 167 -0.09 -9.00 -17.78
C ASP A 167 -1.01 -7.77 -17.61
N GLY A 168 -0.39 -6.59 -17.51
CA GLY A 168 -1.10 -5.31 -17.31
C GLY A 168 -1.35 -4.92 -15.86
N TYR A 169 -1.07 -5.78 -14.88
CA TYR A 169 -1.23 -5.49 -13.45
C TYR A 169 0.08 -5.00 -12.82
N PRO A 170 0.05 -3.95 -11.97
CA PRO A 170 1.26 -3.41 -11.35
C PRO A 170 1.85 -4.39 -10.35
N LEU A 171 3.16 -4.64 -10.44
CA LEU A 171 3.89 -5.50 -9.53
C LEU A 171 4.70 -4.70 -8.51
N SER A 172 5.56 -3.81 -8.93
CA SER A 172 6.32 -2.92 -8.06
C SER A 172 7.05 -1.83 -8.84
N PHE A 173 7.56 -0.82 -8.11
CA PHE A 173 8.54 0.10 -8.68
C PHE A 173 9.86 -0.58 -8.96
N TYR A 174 10.57 -0.07 -9.97
CA TYR A 174 11.99 -0.29 -10.22
C TYR A 174 12.73 1.04 -10.32
N LYS A 175 14.05 1.01 -10.25
CA LYS A 175 14.89 2.15 -10.61
C LYS A 175 15.90 1.74 -11.66
N GLU A 176 15.88 2.43 -12.80
CA GLU A 176 16.82 2.15 -13.87
C GLU A 176 17.97 3.16 -13.88
N SER A 177 19.18 2.65 -14.04
CA SER A 177 20.40 3.41 -14.30
C SER A 177 21.43 2.51 -15.01
N ASN A 178 22.18 3.08 -15.93
CA ASN A 178 23.25 2.36 -16.67
C ASN A 178 22.75 1.05 -17.29
N ASN A 179 21.61 1.08 -17.95
CA ASN A 179 20.98 -0.08 -18.60
C ASN A 179 20.66 -1.26 -17.66
N GLN A 180 20.53 -0.98 -16.37
CA GLN A 180 20.15 -1.96 -15.36
C GLN A 180 18.89 -1.54 -14.63
N VAL A 181 17.89 -2.42 -14.60
CA VAL A 181 16.65 -2.28 -13.84
C VAL A 181 16.89 -2.82 -12.43
N LYS A 182 17.16 -1.92 -11.50
CA LYS A 182 17.36 -2.26 -10.09
C LYS A 182 16.05 -2.66 -9.45
N ASN A 183 16.04 -3.82 -8.84
CA ASN A 183 14.87 -4.41 -8.20
C ASN A 183 14.49 -3.70 -6.90
N LEU A 184 13.25 -3.21 -6.83
CA LEU A 184 12.69 -2.59 -5.63
C LEU A 184 11.55 -3.42 -5.01
N TYR A 185 11.35 -4.67 -5.48
CA TYR A 185 10.42 -5.59 -4.86
C TYR A 185 10.85 -5.90 -3.42
N PRO A 186 9.93 -5.84 -2.43
CA PRO A 186 10.30 -5.99 -1.03
C PRO A 186 10.98 -7.32 -0.73
N LYS A 187 12.10 -7.28 -0.01
CA LYS A 187 12.88 -8.49 0.30
C LYS A 187 12.07 -9.60 0.97
N GLY A 188 11.14 -9.22 1.87
CA GLY A 188 10.29 -10.18 2.57
C GLY A 188 9.21 -10.85 1.71
N LEU A 189 9.01 -10.40 0.47
CA LEU A 189 8.04 -10.98 -0.48
C LEU A 189 8.73 -11.78 -1.60
N ARG A 190 10.06 -11.82 -1.64
CA ARG A 190 10.83 -12.53 -2.68
C ARG A 190 10.69 -14.04 -2.52
N ARG A 191 10.67 -14.71 -3.66
CA ARG A 191 10.52 -16.18 -3.75
C ARG A 191 11.73 -16.79 -4.44
#